data_f923d18c07b02d0af10c719eb0779266
#
_entry.id   f923d18c07b02d0af10c719eb0779266
#
_cell.length_a   1.000
_cell.length_b   1.000
_cell.length_c   1.000
_cell.angle_alpha   90.00
_cell.angle_beta   90.00
_cell.angle_gamma   90.00
#
_symmetry.space_group_name_H-M   'P 1'
#
loop_
_entity.id
_entity.type
_entity.pdbx_description
1 polymer ?
#
loop_
_entity_poly.entity_id
_entity_poly.type
_entity_poly.pdbx_seq_one_letter_code
_entity_poly.pdbx_strand_id
1 'polypeptide(L)'
;MGMNQKAIETISVNAVRDSIVMSGYLDQFIPDNDKEPFWDGSVYIYKTKEHKKENFTGRMPVQVKGKECKDLSKSEVSFSVDLVDLKGYLTEGGTVFFVVYIANNGLLKKIYYNALTPIKIRMILESAKGQKTKTIKFKEFPTDNDEKANVFFSCYQNCQMQTSFSDAKLFSLEELRKEVDIESLTIPLSGVKINKDPQMALVKNEVYVYANVKGSSIPQPLNFIPQNLHTSQEISTEITINGKLFYSKVTIVKSAKTIEYQIGESLKLTTINGTNELKINYTSSDKIQTLALDLDFMLSYIEAGYFESEGHKFPFNFDSADFSNFDIEEQKKILEAAKRANETLKILGCKKPLSIKDLTDVDWRNIERLNAAFIDNKPAEGLKENLPPVCMMKIGNLNIVIALQKQDGNKNAYEIKDFFATEMLAVYQSGEDEQRPISQYAVLTAEDLIKADNVKCDVFLPSFQKIEKHDRTFERANWFLLDLITVYDKTGNKEFLNTAKDFAEWISTSTDDEMPYHIKTLNLLQVIKRTRKLNEEEIKTLYKIAAEKDVQDSTMVGVYLLLDQQVPAEMFFAKMDPNEQTEFMKYPIYHFWKKDEDVENG
;
A
#
# COMPACT_ATOMS: atom_id res chain seq x y z
N MET A 1 18.15 -43.34 -37.42
CA MET A 1 18.18 -44.24 -36.24
C MET A 1 18.35 -43.36 -35.00
N GLY A 2 17.58 -43.58 -33.96
CA GLY A 2 17.80 -42.91 -32.66
C GLY A 2 19.10 -43.41 -32.00
N MET A 3 19.61 -42.65 -31.07
CA MET A 3 20.77 -43.03 -30.26
C MET A 3 20.43 -44.23 -29.35
N ASN A 4 21.45 -45.09 -29.10
CA ASN A 4 21.22 -46.17 -28.14
C ASN A 4 21.16 -45.67 -26.70
N GLN A 5 20.44 -46.38 -25.81
CA GLN A 5 20.18 -46.00 -24.44
C GLN A 5 21.45 -45.70 -23.64
N LYS A 6 22.48 -46.54 -23.80
CA LYS A 6 23.78 -46.36 -23.12
C LYS A 6 24.52 -45.10 -23.55
N ALA A 7 24.45 -44.75 -24.87
CA ALA A 7 25.03 -43.50 -25.35
C ALA A 7 24.28 -42.26 -24.78
N ILE A 8 22.95 -42.32 -24.73
CA ILE A 8 22.13 -41.24 -24.13
C ILE A 8 22.52 -41.05 -22.68
N GLU A 9 22.63 -42.10 -21.90
CA GLU A 9 23.02 -42.08 -20.47
C GLU A 9 24.42 -41.47 -20.30
N THR A 10 25.42 -41.99 -21.00
CA THR A 10 26.81 -41.51 -20.93
C THR A 10 26.92 -40.03 -21.29
N ILE A 11 26.28 -39.59 -22.39
CA ILE A 11 26.28 -38.18 -22.79
C ILE A 11 25.63 -37.30 -21.74
N SER A 12 24.53 -37.77 -21.14
CA SER A 12 23.79 -37.00 -20.13
C SER A 12 24.60 -36.82 -18.86
N VAL A 13 25.20 -37.89 -18.35
CA VAL A 13 26.05 -37.86 -17.16
C VAL A 13 27.28 -36.95 -17.40
N ASN A 14 27.95 -37.08 -18.53
CA ASN A 14 29.09 -36.22 -18.86
C ASN A 14 28.69 -34.73 -18.96
N ALA A 15 27.55 -34.42 -19.56
CA ALA A 15 27.07 -33.04 -19.65
C ALA A 15 26.87 -32.41 -18.26
N VAL A 16 26.32 -33.17 -17.32
CA VAL A 16 26.12 -32.71 -15.93
C VAL A 16 27.47 -32.57 -15.23
N ARG A 17 28.35 -33.56 -15.31
CA ARG A 17 29.71 -33.51 -14.74
C ARG A 17 30.49 -32.27 -15.17
N ASP A 18 30.58 -32.04 -16.49
CA ASP A 18 31.27 -30.89 -17.06
C ASP A 18 30.69 -29.57 -16.55
N SER A 19 29.35 -29.46 -16.53
CA SER A 19 28.67 -28.25 -16.07
C SER A 19 28.92 -27.96 -14.56
N ILE A 20 28.96 -28.99 -13.71
CA ILE A 20 29.22 -28.87 -12.27
C ILE A 20 30.65 -28.44 -12.00
N VAL A 21 31.63 -29.10 -12.61
CA VAL A 21 33.05 -28.79 -12.41
C VAL A 21 33.40 -27.35 -12.78
N MET A 22 32.74 -26.78 -13.79
CA MET A 22 32.94 -25.39 -14.22
C MET A 22 32.48 -24.36 -13.17
N SER A 23 31.65 -24.73 -12.21
CA SER A 23 31.23 -23.82 -11.15
C SER A 23 32.38 -23.35 -10.25
N GLY A 24 33.35 -24.22 -9.98
CA GLY A 24 34.45 -23.96 -9.06
C GLY A 24 34.12 -24.03 -7.59
N TYR A 25 32.83 -24.09 -7.17
CA TYR A 25 32.37 -24.28 -5.80
C TYR A 25 31.80 -25.69 -5.57
N LEU A 26 31.66 -26.43 -6.66
CA LEU A 26 31.05 -27.76 -6.68
C LEU A 26 32.07 -28.77 -7.20
N ASP A 27 32.07 -29.95 -6.61
CA ASP A 27 32.81 -31.10 -7.08
C ASP A 27 31.87 -32.29 -7.23
N GLN A 28 32.03 -33.05 -8.33
CA GLN A 28 31.12 -34.12 -8.67
C GLN A 28 31.70 -35.47 -8.35
N PHE A 29 30.91 -36.36 -7.83
CA PHE A 29 31.15 -37.76 -7.72
C PHE A 29 29.96 -38.52 -8.31
N ILE A 30 29.94 -38.66 -9.62
CA ILE A 30 28.89 -39.34 -10.40
C ILE A 30 29.60 -40.46 -11.17
N PRO A 31 29.74 -41.67 -10.61
CA PRO A 31 30.49 -42.76 -11.26
C PRO A 31 29.80 -43.28 -12.50
N ASP A 32 30.58 -43.92 -13.38
CA ASP A 32 30.03 -44.63 -14.53
C ASP A 32 29.54 -46.02 -14.09
N ASN A 33 28.33 -46.40 -14.51
CA ASN A 33 27.72 -47.69 -14.26
C ASN A 33 27.52 -48.01 -12.76
N ASP A 34 27.34 -47.03 -11.91
CA ASP A 34 26.93 -47.26 -10.54
C ASP A 34 25.45 -47.75 -10.47
N LYS A 35 25.24 -48.72 -9.57
CA LYS A 35 23.92 -49.33 -9.38
C LYS A 35 23.31 -48.96 -8.04
N GLU A 36 23.57 -47.76 -7.55
CA GLU A 36 22.82 -47.30 -6.38
C GLU A 36 21.30 -47.24 -6.69
N PRO A 37 20.45 -47.61 -5.74
CA PRO A 37 19.01 -47.84 -6.03
C PRO A 37 18.24 -46.64 -6.56
N PHE A 38 18.61 -45.41 -6.16
CA PHE A 38 17.77 -44.22 -6.43
C PHE A 38 18.52 -43.05 -7.04
N TRP A 39 19.85 -42.99 -7.06
CA TRP A 39 20.66 -41.88 -7.58
C TRP A 39 21.91 -42.37 -8.31
N ASP A 40 22.39 -41.48 -9.17
CA ASP A 40 23.58 -41.77 -9.99
C ASP A 40 24.89 -41.26 -9.36
N GLY A 41 24.82 -40.61 -8.18
CA GLY A 41 25.98 -40.10 -7.49
C GLY A 41 25.68 -38.89 -6.61
N SER A 42 26.70 -38.08 -6.35
CA SER A 42 26.62 -36.95 -5.43
C SER A 42 27.43 -35.77 -5.91
N VAL A 43 27.06 -34.56 -5.47
CA VAL A 43 27.82 -33.33 -5.64
C VAL A 43 28.23 -32.79 -4.28
N TYR A 44 29.53 -32.55 -4.10
CA TYR A 44 30.11 -31.90 -2.96
C TYR A 44 30.08 -30.40 -3.09
N ILE A 45 29.74 -29.69 -2.03
CA ILE A 45 29.54 -28.25 -2.00
C ILE A 45 30.60 -27.61 -1.12
N TYR A 46 31.29 -26.59 -1.61
CA TYR A 46 32.36 -25.90 -0.89
C TYR A 46 32.07 -24.39 -0.81
N LYS A 47 32.39 -23.77 0.33
CA LYS A 47 32.22 -22.30 0.55
C LYS A 47 33.15 -21.46 -0.33
N THR A 48 34.27 -22.04 -0.74
CA THR A 48 35.29 -21.38 -1.58
C THR A 48 35.72 -22.29 -2.72
N LYS A 49 36.40 -21.72 -3.73
CA LYS A 49 36.94 -22.46 -4.86
C LYS A 49 38.16 -23.34 -4.54
N GLU A 50 38.64 -23.29 -3.32
CA GLU A 50 39.77 -24.08 -2.84
C GLU A 50 39.31 -25.42 -2.22
N HIS A 51 38.58 -26.22 -2.65
CA HIS A 51 38.03 -27.51 -2.20
C HIS A 51 38.76 -28.15 -0.98
N LYS A 52 39.09 -27.34 0.05
CA LYS A 52 39.69 -27.82 1.29
C LYS A 52 38.61 -28.36 2.23
N LYS A 53 38.97 -29.30 3.10
CA LYS A 53 38.07 -29.92 4.10
C LYS A 53 37.38 -28.88 4.98
N GLU A 54 38.08 -27.81 5.38
CA GLU A 54 37.58 -26.72 6.19
C GLU A 54 36.49 -25.87 5.49
N ASN A 55 36.47 -25.89 4.15
CA ASN A 55 35.52 -25.20 3.32
C ASN A 55 34.33 -26.08 2.89
N PHE A 56 34.32 -27.34 3.28
CA PHE A 56 33.25 -28.27 2.93
C PHE A 56 31.95 -27.88 3.62
N THR A 57 30.89 -27.73 2.83
CA THR A 57 29.53 -27.40 3.31
C THR A 57 28.70 -28.68 3.47
N GLY A 58 28.73 -29.55 2.45
CA GLY A 58 27.93 -30.75 2.46
C GLY A 58 27.89 -31.46 1.11
N ARG A 59 27.04 -32.48 1.05
CA ARG A 59 26.87 -33.35 -0.12
C ARG A 59 25.40 -33.43 -0.47
N MET A 60 25.09 -33.28 -1.78
CA MET A 60 23.74 -33.47 -2.32
C MET A 60 23.71 -34.69 -3.25
N PRO A 61 22.80 -35.65 -3.07
CA PRO A 61 22.56 -36.69 -4.03
C PRO A 61 22.04 -36.10 -5.36
N VAL A 62 22.39 -36.74 -6.48
CA VAL A 62 21.93 -36.33 -7.79
C VAL A 62 21.43 -37.52 -8.62
N GLN A 63 20.38 -37.28 -9.39
CA GLN A 63 19.85 -38.22 -10.39
C GLN A 63 19.96 -37.57 -11.76
N VAL A 64 20.40 -38.32 -12.78
CA VAL A 64 20.56 -37.86 -14.15
C VAL A 64 19.79 -38.76 -15.11
N LYS A 65 18.89 -38.19 -15.89
CA LYS A 65 18.18 -38.88 -16.98
C LYS A 65 18.45 -38.20 -18.31
N GLY A 66 18.57 -38.98 -19.35
CA GLY A 66 18.75 -38.50 -20.71
C GLY A 66 17.50 -38.69 -21.55
N LYS A 67 17.26 -37.76 -22.47
CA LYS A 67 16.19 -37.85 -23.45
C LYS A 67 16.60 -37.27 -24.79
N GLU A 68 16.43 -38.04 -25.85
CA GLU A 68 16.61 -37.54 -27.20
C GLU A 68 15.44 -36.62 -27.61
N CYS A 69 15.73 -35.52 -28.28
CA CYS A 69 14.71 -34.56 -28.72
C CYS A 69 15.14 -33.90 -30.08
N LYS A 70 14.20 -33.17 -30.67
CA LYS A 70 14.43 -32.42 -31.91
C LYS A 70 14.66 -30.92 -31.67
N ASP A 71 14.16 -30.42 -30.54
CA ASP A 71 14.12 -28.98 -30.22
C ASP A 71 14.64 -28.72 -28.80
N LEU A 72 15.56 -27.78 -28.67
CA LEU A 72 16.18 -27.33 -27.42
C LEU A 72 15.81 -25.89 -27.06
N SER A 73 14.83 -25.27 -27.73
CA SER A 73 14.45 -23.86 -27.52
C SER A 73 13.79 -23.60 -26.19
N LYS A 74 13.15 -24.62 -25.60
CA LYS A 74 12.35 -24.49 -24.38
C LYS A 74 13.23 -24.16 -23.18
N SER A 75 12.78 -23.22 -22.32
CA SER A 75 13.36 -22.90 -21.02
C SER A 75 12.86 -23.82 -19.88
N GLU A 76 11.75 -24.52 -20.10
CA GLU A 76 11.13 -25.47 -19.16
C GLU A 76 10.65 -26.71 -19.91
N VAL A 77 10.85 -27.88 -19.30
CA VAL A 77 10.38 -29.16 -19.84
C VAL A 77 9.63 -29.96 -18.79
N SER A 78 8.81 -30.91 -19.25
CA SER A 78 8.11 -31.84 -18.39
C SER A 78 8.68 -33.25 -18.52
N PHE A 79 8.87 -33.91 -17.38
CA PHE A 79 9.40 -35.28 -17.34
C PHE A 79 8.59 -36.10 -16.32
N SER A 80 8.30 -37.37 -16.64
CA SER A 80 7.57 -38.28 -15.77
C SER A 80 8.54 -39.00 -14.84
N VAL A 81 8.26 -38.95 -13.54
CA VAL A 81 9.07 -39.58 -12.48
C VAL A 81 8.24 -40.60 -11.74
N ASP A 82 8.81 -41.76 -11.45
CA ASP A 82 8.16 -42.81 -10.68
C ASP A 82 7.95 -42.39 -9.23
N LEU A 83 6.78 -42.70 -8.67
CA LEU A 83 6.51 -42.36 -7.25
C LEU A 83 7.37 -43.18 -6.28
N VAL A 84 7.86 -44.33 -6.69
CA VAL A 84 8.80 -45.14 -5.89
C VAL A 84 10.13 -44.39 -5.75
N ASP A 85 10.64 -43.80 -6.84
CA ASP A 85 11.87 -43.01 -6.81
C ASP A 85 11.69 -41.76 -5.94
N LEU A 86 10.56 -41.05 -6.09
CA LEU A 86 10.26 -39.88 -5.23
C LEU A 86 10.22 -40.23 -3.74
N LYS A 87 9.69 -41.39 -3.38
CA LYS A 87 9.71 -41.88 -1.97
C LYS A 87 11.13 -42.19 -1.53
N GLY A 88 11.97 -42.81 -2.38
CA GLY A 88 13.39 -43.03 -2.10
C GLY A 88 14.13 -41.71 -1.85
N TYR A 89 13.92 -40.69 -2.72
CA TYR A 89 14.52 -39.35 -2.53
C TYR A 89 14.05 -38.69 -1.23
N LEU A 90 12.77 -38.87 -0.84
CA LEU A 90 12.26 -38.33 0.44
C LEU A 90 12.95 -38.95 1.64
N THR A 91 13.14 -40.27 1.65
CA THR A 91 13.81 -41.00 2.73
C THR A 91 15.23 -40.54 2.95
N GLU A 92 15.94 -40.19 1.85
CA GLU A 92 17.34 -39.72 1.93
C GLU A 92 17.46 -38.18 2.05
N GLY A 93 16.37 -37.49 2.27
CA GLY A 93 16.34 -36.06 2.57
C GLY A 93 16.40 -35.13 1.34
N GLY A 94 16.12 -35.65 0.14
CA GLY A 94 16.03 -34.87 -1.08
C GLY A 94 17.14 -35.15 -2.11
N THR A 95 16.98 -34.59 -3.31
CA THR A 95 17.93 -34.77 -4.43
C THR A 95 17.88 -33.60 -5.41
N VAL A 96 18.93 -33.37 -6.18
CA VAL A 96 18.88 -32.56 -7.39
C VAL A 96 18.74 -33.48 -8.61
N PHE A 97 17.58 -33.44 -9.24
CA PHE A 97 17.27 -34.28 -10.39
C PHE A 97 17.51 -33.52 -11.69
N PHE A 98 18.37 -34.08 -12.54
CA PHE A 98 18.71 -33.58 -13.87
C PHE A 98 18.02 -34.37 -14.96
N VAL A 99 17.55 -33.65 -15.99
CA VAL A 99 17.10 -34.23 -17.26
C VAL A 99 17.86 -33.55 -18.38
N VAL A 100 18.65 -34.29 -19.13
CA VAL A 100 19.46 -33.77 -20.23
C VAL A 100 18.76 -34.09 -21.54
N TYR A 101 18.37 -33.05 -22.27
CA TYR A 101 17.83 -33.19 -23.62
C TYR A 101 18.97 -33.13 -24.62
N ILE A 102 18.97 -34.10 -25.52
CA ILE A 102 20.04 -34.34 -26.50
C ILE A 102 19.47 -34.25 -27.89
N ALA A 103 20.09 -33.44 -28.74
CA ALA A 103 19.69 -33.27 -30.12
C ALA A 103 20.88 -33.50 -31.05
N ASN A 104 20.60 -33.64 -32.34
CA ASN A 104 21.62 -33.76 -33.41
C ASN A 104 22.66 -34.83 -33.10
N ASN A 105 22.22 -36.06 -32.80
CA ASN A 105 23.07 -37.23 -32.49
C ASN A 105 24.15 -36.95 -31.42
N GLY A 106 23.83 -36.20 -30.37
CA GLY A 106 24.71 -35.94 -29.27
C GLY A 106 25.54 -34.66 -29.37
N LEU A 107 25.49 -33.94 -30.48
CA LEU A 107 26.24 -32.70 -30.68
C LEU A 107 25.69 -31.54 -29.87
N LEU A 108 24.36 -31.46 -29.72
CA LEU A 108 23.69 -30.44 -28.98
C LEU A 108 23.02 -31.02 -27.73
N LYS A 109 23.18 -30.35 -26.59
CA LYS A 109 22.62 -30.81 -25.32
C LYS A 109 22.22 -29.63 -24.48
N LYS A 110 21.12 -29.80 -23.74
CA LYS A 110 20.59 -28.81 -22.79
C LYS A 110 20.22 -29.50 -21.50
N ILE A 111 20.69 -28.94 -20.37
CA ILE A 111 20.51 -29.51 -19.04
C ILE A 111 19.33 -28.80 -18.38
N TYR A 112 18.39 -29.59 -17.87
CA TYR A 112 17.29 -29.13 -17.04
C TYR A 112 17.39 -29.76 -15.68
N TYR A 113 16.87 -29.11 -14.66
CA TYR A 113 16.91 -29.61 -13.30
C TYR A 113 15.64 -29.31 -12.52
N ASN A 114 15.47 -30.08 -11.45
CA ASN A 114 14.53 -29.81 -10.38
C ASN A 114 15.19 -30.14 -9.04
N ALA A 115 15.28 -29.17 -8.13
CA ALA A 115 15.72 -29.36 -6.77
C ALA A 115 14.54 -29.94 -5.95
N LEU A 116 14.59 -31.24 -5.69
CA LEU A 116 13.55 -32.01 -5.01
C LEU A 116 13.86 -32.05 -3.51
N THR A 117 13.41 -31.06 -2.77
CA THR A 117 13.49 -31.01 -1.31
C THR A 117 12.37 -31.85 -0.67
N PRO A 118 12.48 -32.26 0.60
CA PRO A 118 11.48 -33.09 1.27
C PRO A 118 10.05 -32.52 1.17
N ILE A 119 9.86 -31.23 1.44
CA ILE A 119 8.53 -30.59 1.33
C ILE A 119 7.97 -30.66 -0.10
N LYS A 120 8.80 -30.36 -1.08
CA LYS A 120 8.39 -30.40 -2.50
C LYS A 120 8.02 -31.80 -2.94
N ILE A 121 8.82 -32.80 -2.54
CA ILE A 121 8.50 -34.21 -2.84
C ILE A 121 7.17 -34.60 -2.22
N ARG A 122 6.92 -34.25 -0.96
CA ARG A 122 5.65 -34.54 -0.29
C ARG A 122 4.46 -33.91 -1.01
N MET A 123 4.54 -32.62 -1.37
CA MET A 123 3.49 -31.95 -2.15
C MET A 123 3.22 -32.67 -3.49
N ILE A 124 4.28 -33.15 -4.16
CA ILE A 124 4.15 -33.93 -5.40
C ILE A 124 3.46 -35.26 -5.12
N LEU A 125 3.87 -36.01 -4.10
CA LEU A 125 3.30 -37.30 -3.71
C LEU A 125 1.83 -37.16 -3.31
N GLU A 126 1.48 -36.13 -2.54
CA GLU A 126 0.07 -35.84 -2.16
C GLU A 126 -0.82 -35.54 -3.38
N SER A 127 -0.27 -34.81 -4.36
CA SER A 127 -0.99 -34.51 -5.60
C SER A 127 -1.12 -35.68 -6.56
N ALA A 128 -0.37 -36.77 -6.33
CA ALA A 128 -0.27 -37.93 -7.20
C ALA A 128 -1.00 -39.17 -6.66
N LYS A 129 -1.91 -39.03 -5.70
CA LYS A 129 -2.67 -40.15 -5.09
C LYS A 129 -3.29 -41.08 -6.16
N GLY A 130 -2.99 -42.38 -6.06
CA GLY A 130 -3.51 -43.42 -6.99
C GLY A 130 -2.75 -43.56 -8.31
N GLN A 131 -1.68 -42.76 -8.55
CA GLN A 131 -0.84 -42.87 -9.75
C GLN A 131 0.42 -43.71 -9.47
N LYS A 132 1.08 -44.21 -10.51
CA LYS A 132 2.40 -44.86 -10.43
C LYS A 132 3.52 -43.87 -10.73
N THR A 133 3.24 -42.88 -11.56
CA THR A 133 4.18 -41.85 -11.99
C THR A 133 3.56 -40.48 -11.87
N LYS A 134 4.36 -39.43 -11.78
CA LYS A 134 3.95 -38.04 -11.82
C LYS A 134 4.81 -37.25 -12.79
N THR A 135 4.16 -36.53 -13.69
CA THR A 135 4.86 -35.57 -14.55
C THR A 135 5.14 -34.31 -13.75
N ILE A 136 6.42 -33.94 -13.65
CA ILE A 136 6.89 -32.74 -12.97
C ILE A 136 7.67 -31.84 -13.93
N LYS A 137 7.80 -30.57 -13.61
CA LYS A 137 8.45 -29.55 -14.42
C LYS A 137 9.92 -29.42 -14.03
N PHE A 138 10.77 -29.26 -15.03
CA PHE A 138 12.20 -29.05 -14.91
C PHE A 138 12.57 -27.76 -15.62
N LYS A 139 13.20 -26.84 -14.92
CA LYS A 139 13.71 -25.59 -15.47
C LYS A 139 15.13 -25.75 -16.01
N GLU A 140 15.53 -24.91 -16.94
CA GLU A 140 16.89 -24.90 -17.46
C GLU A 140 17.91 -24.70 -16.34
N PHE A 141 18.98 -25.53 -16.35
CA PHE A 141 20.08 -25.42 -15.39
C PHE A 141 20.91 -24.18 -15.74
N PRO A 142 21.26 -23.32 -14.76
CA PRO A 142 21.98 -22.09 -15.03
C PRO A 142 23.27 -22.30 -15.81
N THR A 143 23.60 -21.35 -16.69
CA THR A 143 24.89 -21.28 -17.35
C THR A 143 25.95 -20.53 -16.54
N ASP A 144 25.51 -19.56 -15.70
CA ASP A 144 26.35 -18.83 -14.77
C ASP A 144 26.86 -19.72 -13.64
N ASN A 145 28.15 -19.64 -13.35
CA ASN A 145 28.82 -20.55 -12.39
C ASN A 145 28.43 -20.29 -10.93
N ASP A 146 28.17 -19.03 -10.55
CA ASP A 146 27.71 -18.70 -9.20
C ASP A 146 26.25 -19.16 -9.03
N GLU A 147 25.41 -18.99 -10.05
CA GLU A 147 24.01 -19.45 -10.03
C GLU A 147 23.91 -20.99 -9.96
N LYS A 148 24.81 -21.73 -10.66
CA LYS A 148 24.90 -23.20 -10.50
C LYS A 148 25.16 -23.58 -9.05
N ALA A 149 26.15 -22.94 -8.41
CA ALA A 149 26.46 -23.17 -7.00
C ALA A 149 25.25 -22.86 -6.11
N ASN A 150 24.55 -21.75 -6.35
CA ASN A 150 23.41 -21.31 -5.57
C ASN A 150 22.25 -22.32 -5.59
N VAL A 151 22.03 -23.02 -6.71
CA VAL A 151 21.07 -24.14 -6.77
C VAL A 151 21.39 -25.19 -5.71
N PHE A 152 22.65 -25.61 -5.61
CA PHE A 152 23.06 -26.64 -4.67
C PHE A 152 23.11 -26.15 -3.23
N PHE A 153 23.59 -24.93 -2.97
CA PHE A 153 23.59 -24.35 -1.63
C PHE A 153 22.16 -24.21 -1.09
N SER A 154 21.24 -23.67 -1.89
CA SER A 154 19.85 -23.51 -1.50
C SER A 154 19.16 -24.86 -1.28
N CYS A 155 19.34 -25.82 -2.20
CA CYS A 155 18.78 -27.15 -2.06
C CYS A 155 19.29 -27.84 -0.80
N TYR A 156 20.58 -27.85 -0.55
CA TYR A 156 21.20 -28.46 0.60
C TYR A 156 20.68 -27.87 1.92
N GLN A 157 20.68 -26.54 2.05
CA GLN A 157 20.18 -25.86 3.25
C GLN A 157 18.72 -26.21 3.53
N ASN A 158 17.86 -26.15 2.52
CA ASN A 158 16.45 -26.46 2.69
C ASN A 158 16.24 -27.95 3.01
N CYS A 159 16.98 -28.86 2.40
CA CYS A 159 16.94 -30.28 2.74
C CYS A 159 17.31 -30.52 4.21
N GLN A 160 18.38 -29.89 4.71
CA GLN A 160 18.77 -29.99 6.11
C GLN A 160 17.67 -29.49 7.08
N MET A 161 17.04 -28.36 6.76
CA MET A 161 15.97 -27.78 7.57
C MET A 161 14.66 -28.58 7.50
N GLN A 162 14.41 -29.31 6.41
CA GLN A 162 13.15 -30.01 6.16
C GLN A 162 13.19 -31.48 6.55
N THR A 163 14.35 -32.09 6.71
CA THR A 163 14.50 -33.53 6.97
C THR A 163 13.75 -33.99 8.24
N SER A 164 13.77 -33.19 9.31
CA SER A 164 13.01 -33.46 10.53
C SER A 164 11.49 -33.47 10.38
N PHE A 165 11.00 -32.97 9.26
CA PHE A 165 9.58 -32.87 8.94
C PHE A 165 9.13 -33.78 7.79
N SER A 166 9.99 -34.74 7.39
CA SER A 166 9.70 -35.67 6.27
C SER A 166 8.40 -36.45 6.47
N ASP A 167 8.08 -36.82 7.70
CA ASP A 167 6.86 -37.58 8.07
C ASP A 167 5.85 -36.77 8.89
N ALA A 168 6.20 -35.53 9.30
CA ALA A 168 5.32 -34.70 10.10
C ALA A 168 4.18 -34.11 9.25
N LYS A 169 3.05 -33.77 9.87
CA LYS A 169 1.96 -33.04 9.16
C LYS A 169 2.48 -31.71 8.64
N LEU A 170 2.22 -31.42 7.37
CA LEU A 170 2.50 -30.11 6.79
C LEU A 170 1.29 -29.20 6.98
N PHE A 171 1.55 -27.98 7.45
CA PHE A 171 0.53 -26.98 7.73
C PHE A 171 0.61 -25.83 6.73
N SER A 172 -0.54 -25.30 6.31
CA SER A 172 -0.63 -23.95 5.79
C SER A 172 -0.40 -22.95 6.93
N LEU A 173 -0.12 -21.69 6.58
CA LEU A 173 0.04 -20.63 7.59
C LEU A 173 -1.22 -20.43 8.45
N GLU A 174 -2.40 -20.54 7.83
CA GLU A 174 -3.69 -20.40 8.51
C GLU A 174 -3.97 -21.55 9.49
N GLU A 175 -3.66 -22.78 9.08
CA GLU A 175 -3.80 -23.94 9.96
C GLU A 175 -2.83 -23.85 11.16
N LEU A 176 -1.57 -23.48 10.90
CA LEU A 176 -0.55 -23.39 11.94
C LEU A 176 -0.87 -22.32 12.99
N ARG A 177 -1.40 -21.17 12.59
CA ARG A 177 -1.84 -20.09 13.50
C ARG A 177 -2.95 -20.49 14.46
N LYS A 178 -3.74 -21.52 14.13
CA LYS A 178 -4.79 -22.04 15.01
C LYS A 178 -4.25 -22.97 16.10
N GLU A 179 -3.06 -23.52 15.91
CA GLU A 179 -2.49 -24.52 16.81
C GLU A 179 -1.37 -23.96 17.69
N VAL A 180 -0.63 -22.94 17.18
CA VAL A 180 0.57 -22.42 17.89
C VAL A 180 0.77 -20.92 17.66
N ASP A 181 1.46 -20.26 18.60
CA ASP A 181 1.90 -18.87 18.49
C ASP A 181 3.10 -18.78 17.54
N ILE A 182 2.95 -18.03 16.44
CA ILE A 182 4.02 -17.78 15.47
C ILE A 182 4.67 -16.43 15.79
N GLU A 183 5.96 -16.44 16.10
CA GLU A 183 6.72 -15.22 16.39
C GLU A 183 7.15 -14.48 15.12
N SER A 184 7.57 -15.23 14.10
CA SER A 184 8.01 -14.64 12.82
C SER A 184 7.99 -15.66 11.69
N LEU A 185 8.06 -15.16 10.45
CA LEU A 185 8.29 -15.97 9.27
C LEU A 185 9.69 -15.68 8.72
N THR A 186 10.40 -16.72 8.31
CA THR A 186 11.74 -16.63 7.73
C THR A 186 11.82 -17.31 6.37
N ILE A 187 12.64 -16.73 5.49
CA ILE A 187 13.02 -17.30 4.20
C ILE A 187 14.54 -17.42 4.23
N PRO A 188 15.11 -18.61 4.45
CA PRO A 188 16.55 -18.80 4.48
C PRO A 188 17.13 -18.67 3.06
N LEU A 189 18.19 -17.90 2.93
CA LEU A 189 18.94 -17.77 1.68
C LEU A 189 20.36 -18.29 1.88
N SER A 190 20.82 -19.18 1.00
CA SER A 190 22.16 -19.72 1.01
C SER A 190 22.75 -19.77 -0.40
N GLY A 191 23.99 -19.36 -0.54
CA GLY A 191 24.68 -19.36 -1.83
C GLY A 191 25.89 -18.44 -1.88
N VAL A 192 26.45 -18.33 -3.07
CA VAL A 192 27.61 -17.49 -3.37
C VAL A 192 27.15 -16.06 -3.68
N LYS A 193 27.82 -15.07 -3.11
CA LYS A 193 27.57 -13.63 -3.36
C LYS A 193 26.15 -13.13 -2.99
N ILE A 194 25.38 -13.91 -2.27
CA ILE A 194 23.99 -13.52 -1.85
C ILE A 194 23.97 -12.18 -1.13
N ASN A 195 24.97 -11.91 -0.28
CA ASN A 195 25.06 -10.67 0.48
C ASN A 195 25.24 -9.41 -0.38
N LYS A 196 25.63 -9.56 -1.67
CA LYS A 196 25.74 -8.41 -2.58
C LYS A 196 24.39 -7.92 -3.09
N ASP A 197 23.44 -8.82 -3.34
CA ASP A 197 22.06 -8.51 -3.70
C ASP A 197 21.11 -9.59 -3.18
N PRO A 198 20.72 -9.53 -1.88
CA PRO A 198 19.80 -10.50 -1.29
C PRO A 198 18.43 -10.54 -1.96
N GLN A 199 17.97 -9.38 -2.47
CA GLN A 199 16.68 -9.26 -3.16
C GLN A 199 16.69 -10.04 -4.47
N MET A 200 17.76 -9.93 -5.26
CA MET A 200 17.91 -10.70 -6.50
C MET A 200 18.04 -12.19 -6.20
N ALA A 201 18.77 -12.57 -5.15
CA ALA A 201 18.86 -13.96 -4.71
C ALA A 201 17.48 -14.54 -4.32
N LEU A 202 16.64 -13.74 -3.63
CA LEU A 202 15.28 -14.12 -3.26
C LEU A 202 14.39 -14.40 -4.47
N VAL A 203 14.45 -13.57 -5.51
CA VAL A 203 13.56 -13.70 -6.68
C VAL A 203 14.04 -14.71 -7.72
N LYS A 204 15.36 -14.97 -7.80
CA LYS A 204 15.92 -15.94 -8.74
C LYS A 204 15.88 -17.38 -8.24
N ASN A 205 16.00 -17.60 -6.93
CA ASN A 205 16.04 -18.93 -6.35
C ASN A 205 14.64 -19.44 -6.00
N GLU A 206 14.48 -20.75 -5.97
CA GLU A 206 13.33 -21.37 -5.33
C GLU A 206 13.52 -21.26 -3.82
N VAL A 207 12.53 -20.68 -3.14
CA VAL A 207 12.60 -20.41 -1.70
C VAL A 207 11.46 -21.09 -0.95
N TYR A 208 11.68 -21.34 0.34
CA TYR A 208 10.71 -21.94 1.25
C TYR A 208 10.47 -21.01 2.43
N VAL A 209 9.25 -21.00 2.93
CA VAL A 209 8.86 -20.18 4.09
C VAL A 209 8.79 -21.06 5.32
N TYR A 210 9.40 -20.59 6.39
CA TYR A 210 9.44 -21.27 7.69
C TYR A 210 8.83 -20.38 8.77
N ALA A 211 8.01 -20.97 9.63
CA ALA A 211 7.45 -20.31 10.80
C ALA A 211 8.33 -20.56 12.02
N ASN A 212 8.76 -19.50 12.69
CA ASN A 212 9.39 -19.58 14.01
C ASN A 212 8.27 -19.61 15.05
N VAL A 213 8.11 -20.76 15.70
CA VAL A 213 7.07 -21.02 16.68
C VAL A 213 7.59 -20.73 18.08
N LYS A 214 6.82 -20.02 18.89
CA LYS A 214 7.17 -19.70 20.27
C LYS A 214 7.46 -20.95 21.07
N GLY A 215 8.63 -20.99 21.68
CA GLY A 215 9.10 -22.14 22.47
C GLY A 215 9.71 -23.30 21.66
N SER A 216 9.80 -23.18 20.33
CA SER A 216 10.51 -24.14 19.46
C SER A 216 11.81 -23.53 18.94
N SER A 217 12.92 -24.31 19.01
CA SER A 217 14.19 -23.92 18.39
C SER A 217 14.29 -24.29 16.89
N ILE A 218 13.34 -25.08 16.38
CA ILE A 218 13.36 -25.57 15.00
C ILE A 218 12.27 -24.87 14.20
N PRO A 219 12.64 -24.07 13.19
CA PRO A 219 11.68 -23.43 12.32
C PRO A 219 10.85 -24.46 11.53
N GLN A 220 9.53 -24.34 11.57
CA GLN A 220 8.60 -25.26 10.92
C GLN A 220 8.35 -24.84 9.47
N PRO A 221 8.62 -25.73 8.48
CA PRO A 221 8.35 -25.43 7.08
C PRO A 221 6.83 -25.40 6.81
N LEU A 222 6.40 -24.43 6.02
CA LEU A 222 5.00 -24.31 5.58
C LEU A 222 4.74 -25.13 4.31
N ASN A 223 3.52 -25.60 4.16
CA ASN A 223 3.04 -26.30 2.96
C ASN A 223 2.79 -25.32 1.79
N PHE A 224 3.84 -24.53 1.46
CA PHE A 224 3.76 -23.50 0.44
C PHE A 224 5.15 -23.20 -0.14
N ILE A 225 5.24 -23.17 -1.47
CA ILE A 225 6.42 -22.74 -2.22
C ILE A 225 6.05 -21.48 -2.99
N PRO A 226 6.57 -20.31 -2.61
CA PRO A 226 6.30 -19.06 -3.31
C PRO A 226 6.66 -19.14 -4.80
N GLN A 227 5.79 -18.63 -5.65
CA GLN A 227 6.00 -18.57 -7.09
C GLN A 227 6.00 -17.12 -7.56
N ASN A 228 6.78 -16.81 -8.59
CA ASN A 228 6.83 -15.47 -9.19
C ASN A 228 7.08 -14.34 -8.19
N LEU A 229 8.03 -14.56 -7.28
CA LEU A 229 8.41 -13.55 -6.30
C LEU A 229 8.96 -12.30 -7.00
N HIS A 230 8.61 -11.17 -6.42
CA HIS A 230 9.24 -9.89 -6.73
C HIS A 230 9.52 -9.14 -5.43
N THR A 231 10.54 -8.31 -5.44
CA THR A 231 10.84 -7.39 -4.35
C THR A 231 10.57 -5.97 -4.82
N SER A 232 10.05 -5.14 -3.93
CA SER A 232 9.84 -3.72 -4.17
C SER A 232 10.56 -2.92 -3.10
N GLN A 233 11.32 -1.91 -3.53
CA GLN A 233 12.07 -1.02 -2.65
C GLN A 233 11.97 0.40 -3.16
N GLU A 234 11.60 1.33 -2.29
CA GLU A 234 11.71 2.75 -2.56
C GLU A 234 13.13 3.22 -2.22
N ILE A 235 13.78 3.89 -3.14
CA ILE A 235 15.13 4.45 -3.00
C ILE A 235 15.03 5.96 -3.12
N SER A 236 15.62 6.68 -2.14
CA SER A 236 15.78 8.12 -2.21
C SER A 236 16.88 8.46 -3.23
N THR A 237 16.50 9.11 -4.31
CA THR A 237 17.40 9.58 -5.37
C THR A 237 16.77 10.75 -6.09
N GLU A 238 17.57 11.75 -6.45
CA GLU A 238 17.07 12.89 -7.20
C GLU A 238 17.02 12.55 -8.70
N ILE A 239 15.87 12.82 -9.30
CA ILE A 239 15.67 12.74 -10.75
C ILE A 239 15.47 14.14 -11.27
N THR A 240 16.41 14.57 -12.10
CA THR A 240 16.45 15.93 -12.65
C THR A 240 16.52 15.93 -14.18
N ILE A 241 16.00 17.01 -14.78
CA ILE A 241 16.17 17.32 -16.20
C ILE A 241 16.60 18.77 -16.31
N ASN A 242 17.73 19.02 -16.93
CA ASN A 242 18.33 20.37 -17.08
C ASN A 242 18.39 21.13 -15.73
N GLY A 243 18.71 20.40 -14.63
CA GLY A 243 18.80 20.96 -13.28
C GLY A 243 17.47 21.18 -12.56
N LYS A 244 16.32 20.96 -13.21
CA LYS A 244 15.00 20.98 -12.54
C LYS A 244 14.75 19.63 -11.88
N LEU A 245 14.49 19.65 -10.57
CA LEU A 245 14.11 18.47 -9.79
C LEU A 245 12.64 18.11 -10.07
N PHE A 246 12.39 16.85 -10.44
CA PHE A 246 11.05 16.30 -10.62
C PHE A 246 10.68 15.32 -9.53
N TYR A 247 11.58 14.40 -9.18
CA TYR A 247 11.32 13.38 -8.15
C TYR A 247 12.53 13.24 -7.22
N SER A 248 12.27 12.93 -5.95
CA SER A 248 13.27 12.67 -4.92
C SER A 248 13.38 11.19 -4.54
N LYS A 249 12.63 10.34 -5.24
CA LYS A 249 12.59 8.90 -5.00
C LYS A 249 12.15 8.12 -6.22
N VAL A 250 12.59 6.87 -6.27
CA VAL A 250 12.23 5.88 -7.30
C VAL A 250 11.86 4.56 -6.61
N THR A 251 10.86 3.86 -7.13
CA THR A 251 10.56 2.50 -6.69
C THR A 251 11.22 1.51 -7.65
N ILE A 252 12.06 0.62 -7.12
CA ILE A 252 12.69 -0.46 -7.90
C ILE A 252 11.97 -1.77 -7.58
N VAL A 253 11.41 -2.40 -8.62
CA VAL A 253 10.80 -3.72 -8.52
C VAL A 253 11.69 -4.72 -9.24
N LYS A 254 12.22 -5.70 -8.48
CA LYS A 254 13.07 -6.77 -9.04
C LYS A 254 12.26 -8.07 -9.12
N SER A 255 12.34 -8.73 -10.26
CA SER A 255 11.85 -10.07 -10.52
C SER A 255 12.96 -10.99 -11.01
N ALA A 256 12.68 -12.28 -11.17
CA ALA A 256 13.66 -13.21 -11.74
C ALA A 256 14.11 -12.83 -13.16
N LYS A 257 13.27 -12.15 -13.93
CA LYS A 257 13.50 -11.82 -15.34
C LYS A 257 13.78 -10.35 -15.61
N THR A 258 13.25 -9.46 -14.78
CA THR A 258 13.26 -8.01 -15.05
C THR A 258 13.58 -7.20 -13.81
N ILE A 259 14.17 -6.03 -14.03
CA ILE A 259 14.22 -4.94 -13.05
C ILE A 259 13.41 -3.79 -13.62
N GLU A 260 12.42 -3.32 -12.88
CA GLU A 260 11.55 -2.20 -13.24
C GLU A 260 11.83 -1.01 -12.31
N TYR A 261 12.09 0.14 -12.88
CA TYR A 261 12.23 1.42 -12.20
C TYR A 261 10.95 2.21 -12.42
N GLN A 262 10.20 2.45 -11.36
CA GLN A 262 8.95 3.23 -11.39
C GLN A 262 9.26 4.66 -10.96
N ILE A 263 9.14 5.59 -11.91
CA ILE A 263 9.38 7.02 -11.74
C ILE A 263 8.02 7.73 -11.76
N GLY A 264 7.65 8.34 -10.65
CA GLY A 264 6.29 8.83 -10.46
C GLY A 264 5.27 7.69 -10.48
N GLU A 265 4.03 7.96 -10.86
CA GLU A 265 2.99 6.94 -11.03
C GLU A 265 2.92 6.43 -12.48
N SER A 266 3.45 7.19 -13.45
CA SER A 266 3.17 7.04 -14.87
C SER A 266 4.29 6.37 -15.67
N LEU A 267 5.57 6.54 -15.28
CA LEU A 267 6.70 6.05 -16.06
C LEU A 267 7.33 4.80 -15.45
N LYS A 268 7.49 3.78 -16.30
CA LYS A 268 8.17 2.53 -15.96
C LYS A 268 9.28 2.24 -16.95
N LEU A 269 10.50 2.13 -16.43
CA LEU A 269 11.66 1.71 -17.18
C LEU A 269 11.98 0.27 -16.82
N THR A 270 11.85 -0.66 -17.77
CA THR A 270 12.05 -2.09 -17.52
C THR A 270 13.29 -2.58 -18.26
N THR A 271 14.25 -3.14 -17.51
CA THR A 271 15.40 -3.86 -18.06
C THR A 271 15.20 -5.37 -17.96
N ILE A 272 15.63 -6.11 -18.96
CA ILE A 272 15.60 -7.57 -18.96
C ILE A 272 16.95 -8.06 -18.43
N ASN A 273 16.92 -8.89 -17.38
CA ASN A 273 18.13 -9.44 -16.75
C ASN A 273 19.00 -10.18 -17.78
N GLY A 274 20.29 -9.81 -17.84
CA GLY A 274 21.25 -10.41 -18.76
C GLY A 274 21.24 -9.87 -20.20
N THR A 275 20.45 -8.82 -20.46
CA THR A 275 20.45 -8.09 -21.74
C THR A 275 20.68 -6.60 -21.50
N ASN A 276 20.94 -5.87 -22.58
CA ASN A 276 20.99 -4.40 -22.57
C ASN A 276 19.66 -3.78 -23.07
N GLU A 277 18.59 -4.57 -23.11
CA GLU A 277 17.29 -4.09 -23.55
C GLU A 277 16.63 -3.26 -22.46
N LEU A 278 16.22 -2.05 -22.81
CA LEU A 278 15.43 -1.14 -21.98
C LEU A 278 14.07 -0.91 -22.66
N LYS A 279 12.99 -1.20 -21.94
CA LYS A 279 11.62 -0.87 -22.38
C LYS A 279 11.12 0.31 -21.57
N ILE A 280 10.51 1.27 -22.25
CA ILE A 280 9.90 2.45 -21.66
C ILE A 280 8.39 2.35 -21.82
N ASN A 281 7.66 2.31 -20.71
CA ASN A 281 6.20 2.33 -20.69
C ASN A 281 5.74 3.58 -19.97
N TYR A 282 4.84 4.34 -20.59
CA TYR A 282 4.18 5.48 -20.00
C TYR A 282 2.67 5.23 -19.96
N THR A 283 2.07 5.41 -18.79
CA THR A 283 0.61 5.32 -18.60
C THR A 283 0.17 6.56 -17.83
N SER A 284 -0.66 7.39 -18.44
CA SER A 284 -1.17 8.61 -17.81
C SER A 284 -1.89 8.31 -16.50
N SER A 285 -1.58 9.09 -15.46
CA SER A 285 -2.31 9.03 -14.19
C SER A 285 -3.73 9.56 -14.38
N ASP A 286 -4.67 8.98 -13.65
CA ASP A 286 -6.05 9.47 -13.57
C ASP A 286 -6.25 10.57 -12.52
N LYS A 287 -5.19 10.95 -11.78
CA LYS A 287 -5.20 12.04 -10.79
C LYS A 287 -4.55 13.27 -11.39
N ILE A 288 -5.26 14.40 -11.38
CA ILE A 288 -4.80 15.62 -12.07
C ILE A 288 -3.48 16.15 -11.53
N GLN A 289 -3.24 16.04 -10.23
CA GLN A 289 -2.00 16.47 -9.58
C GLN A 289 -0.80 15.67 -10.08
N THR A 290 -0.97 14.35 -10.09
CA THR A 290 0.06 13.41 -10.56
C THR A 290 0.26 13.54 -12.07
N LEU A 291 -0.84 13.65 -12.84
CA LEU A 291 -0.79 13.86 -14.29
C LEU A 291 0.02 15.10 -14.64
N ALA A 292 -0.21 16.22 -13.98
CA ALA A 292 0.53 17.45 -14.23
C ALA A 292 2.05 17.29 -14.02
N LEU A 293 2.47 16.60 -12.97
CA LEU A 293 3.88 16.34 -12.69
C LEU A 293 4.49 15.32 -13.67
N ASP A 294 3.84 14.17 -13.82
CA ASP A 294 4.36 13.05 -14.60
C ASP A 294 4.42 13.38 -16.10
N LEU A 295 3.42 14.12 -16.60
CA LEU A 295 3.41 14.56 -18.00
C LEU A 295 4.43 15.68 -18.26
N ASP A 296 4.61 16.61 -17.32
CA ASP A 296 5.68 17.62 -17.40
C ASP A 296 7.07 16.97 -17.43
N PHE A 297 7.29 15.96 -16.59
CA PHE A 297 8.51 15.16 -16.61
C PHE A 297 8.68 14.45 -17.95
N MET A 298 7.65 13.76 -18.43
CA MET A 298 7.73 12.97 -19.67
C MET A 298 8.03 13.83 -20.90
N LEU A 299 7.33 14.97 -21.06
CA LEU A 299 7.57 15.91 -22.15
C LEU A 299 8.95 16.54 -22.05
N SER A 300 9.41 16.90 -20.85
CA SER A 300 10.77 17.41 -20.61
C SER A 300 11.83 16.36 -20.92
N TYR A 301 11.57 15.08 -20.61
CA TYR A 301 12.47 13.97 -20.90
C TYR A 301 12.61 13.73 -22.41
N ILE A 302 11.50 13.79 -23.14
CA ILE A 302 11.50 13.70 -24.62
C ILE A 302 12.27 14.87 -25.23
N GLU A 303 12.02 16.10 -24.77
CA GLU A 303 12.63 17.31 -25.30
C GLU A 303 14.13 17.38 -25.01
N ALA A 304 14.55 17.07 -23.78
CA ALA A 304 15.98 17.08 -23.39
C ALA A 304 16.76 15.87 -23.93
N GLY A 305 16.05 14.77 -24.25
CA GLY A 305 16.66 13.51 -24.67
C GLY A 305 17.32 12.71 -23.55
N TYR A 306 17.26 13.17 -22.29
CA TYR A 306 17.79 12.46 -21.13
C TYR A 306 17.18 13.00 -19.83
N PHE A 307 17.25 12.20 -18.79
CA PHE A 307 17.17 12.66 -17.40
C PHE A 307 18.45 12.29 -16.65
N GLU A 308 18.69 12.90 -15.50
CA GLU A 308 19.85 12.64 -14.65
C GLU A 308 19.41 12.11 -13.29
N SER A 309 20.17 11.12 -12.78
CA SER A 309 20.07 10.64 -11.40
C SER A 309 21.45 10.23 -10.91
N GLU A 310 21.83 10.66 -9.70
CA GLU A 310 23.15 10.40 -9.08
C GLU A 310 24.34 10.73 -9.99
N GLY A 311 24.24 11.78 -10.80
CA GLY A 311 25.29 12.20 -11.74
C GLY A 311 25.37 11.37 -13.03
N HIS A 312 24.47 10.41 -13.23
CA HIS A 312 24.38 9.62 -14.44
C HIS A 312 23.25 10.12 -15.33
N LYS A 313 23.52 10.17 -16.65
CA LYS A 313 22.53 10.48 -17.68
C LYS A 313 21.86 9.22 -18.21
N PHE A 314 20.55 9.23 -18.19
CA PHE A 314 19.71 8.16 -18.75
C PHE A 314 19.08 8.66 -20.05
N PRO A 315 19.60 8.24 -21.20
CA PRO A 315 19.13 8.74 -22.49
C PRO A 315 17.72 8.21 -22.80
N PHE A 316 16.92 9.04 -23.47
CA PHE A 316 15.65 8.64 -24.06
C PHE A 316 15.91 7.95 -25.40
N ASN A 317 15.42 6.72 -25.55
CA ASN A 317 15.52 5.99 -26.82
C ASN A 317 14.12 5.77 -27.40
N PHE A 318 13.82 6.44 -28.48
CA PHE A 318 12.53 6.33 -29.19
C PHE A 318 12.27 4.92 -29.74
N ASP A 319 13.31 4.19 -30.15
CA ASP A 319 13.16 2.84 -30.71
C ASP A 319 12.72 1.80 -29.65
N SER A 320 12.92 2.11 -28.38
CA SER A 320 12.56 1.23 -27.26
C SER A 320 11.22 1.59 -26.63
N ALA A 321 10.57 2.66 -27.09
CA ALA A 321 9.34 3.19 -26.52
C ALA A 321 8.15 2.94 -27.45
N ASP A 322 7.06 2.40 -26.90
CA ASP A 322 5.79 2.26 -27.64
C ASP A 322 5.00 3.57 -27.56
N PHE A 323 5.46 4.59 -28.34
CA PHE A 323 4.86 5.92 -28.40
C PHE A 323 4.07 6.17 -29.70
N SER A 324 3.69 5.13 -30.41
CA SER A 324 2.96 5.25 -31.69
C SER A 324 1.67 6.09 -31.60
N ASN A 325 1.09 6.21 -30.40
CA ASN A 325 -0.14 6.97 -30.13
C ASN A 325 0.09 8.21 -29.22
N PHE A 326 1.33 8.66 -29.02
CA PHE A 326 1.65 9.78 -28.15
C PHE A 326 1.82 11.06 -28.98
N ASP A 327 0.72 11.80 -29.18
CA ASP A 327 0.74 13.12 -29.85
C ASP A 327 1.29 14.17 -28.89
N ILE A 328 2.52 14.64 -29.13
CA ILE A 328 3.21 15.61 -28.27
C ILE A 328 2.44 16.93 -28.16
N GLU A 329 1.83 17.43 -29.24
CA GLU A 329 1.10 18.70 -29.21
C GLU A 329 -0.22 18.58 -28.45
N GLU A 330 -0.89 17.45 -28.55
CA GLU A 330 -2.06 17.15 -27.73
C GLU A 330 -1.67 17.04 -26.23
N GLN A 331 -0.58 16.32 -25.93
CA GLN A 331 -0.10 16.16 -24.55
C GLN A 331 0.33 17.49 -23.92
N LYS A 332 0.90 18.41 -24.66
CA LYS A 332 1.20 19.77 -24.18
C LYS A 332 -0.06 20.53 -23.77
N LYS A 333 -1.15 20.41 -24.54
CA LYS A 333 -2.45 21.03 -24.19
C LYS A 333 -3.03 20.42 -22.92
N ILE A 334 -2.95 19.09 -22.80
CA ILE A 334 -3.39 18.36 -21.59
C ILE A 334 -2.57 18.81 -20.37
N LEU A 335 -1.25 18.92 -20.53
CA LEU A 335 -0.36 19.39 -19.46
C LEU A 335 -0.73 20.81 -18.99
N GLU A 336 -0.97 21.72 -19.91
CA GLU A 336 -1.34 23.09 -19.57
C GLU A 336 -2.68 23.14 -18.81
N ALA A 337 -3.69 22.40 -19.28
CA ALA A 337 -4.97 22.29 -18.59
C ALA A 337 -4.82 21.66 -17.20
N ALA A 338 -4.01 20.60 -17.07
CA ALA A 338 -3.76 19.94 -15.80
C ALA A 338 -3.00 20.83 -14.81
N LYS A 339 -2.01 21.60 -15.27
CA LYS A 339 -1.27 22.57 -14.45
C LYS A 339 -2.19 23.65 -13.90
N ARG A 340 -3.04 24.25 -14.75
CA ARG A 340 -4.00 25.27 -14.34
C ARG A 340 -5.01 24.75 -13.32
N ALA A 341 -5.60 23.58 -13.57
CA ALA A 341 -6.52 22.96 -12.63
C ALA A 341 -5.84 22.63 -11.28
N ASN A 342 -4.62 22.10 -11.33
CA ASN A 342 -3.85 21.77 -10.12
C ASN A 342 -3.52 23.04 -9.30
N GLU A 343 -3.13 24.13 -9.95
CA GLU A 343 -2.88 25.42 -9.30
C GLU A 343 -4.13 25.96 -8.62
N THR A 344 -5.27 25.94 -9.32
CA THR A 344 -6.56 26.33 -8.75
C THR A 344 -6.95 25.50 -7.52
N LEU A 345 -6.83 24.17 -7.60
CA LEU A 345 -7.11 23.29 -6.46
C LEU A 345 -6.17 23.53 -5.28
N LYS A 346 -4.90 23.86 -5.56
CA LYS A 346 -3.91 24.23 -4.53
C LYS A 346 -4.27 25.55 -3.84
N ILE A 347 -4.67 26.58 -4.60
CA ILE A 347 -5.15 27.87 -4.04
C ILE A 347 -6.33 27.62 -3.11
N LEU A 348 -7.27 26.78 -3.54
CA LEU A 348 -8.46 26.41 -2.76
C LEU A 348 -8.15 25.49 -1.58
N GLY A 349 -6.93 24.96 -1.44
CA GLY A 349 -6.53 24.10 -0.34
C GLY A 349 -7.04 22.66 -0.43
N CYS A 350 -7.44 22.19 -1.62
CA CYS A 350 -7.90 20.83 -1.83
C CYS A 350 -6.74 19.84 -1.66
N LYS A 351 -6.78 19.03 -0.60
CA LYS A 351 -5.76 17.99 -0.32
C LYS A 351 -6.05 16.68 -1.06
N LYS A 352 -7.33 16.40 -1.32
CA LYS A 352 -7.77 15.19 -2.02
C LYS A 352 -7.52 15.33 -3.53
N PRO A 353 -6.92 14.31 -4.18
CA PRO A 353 -6.66 14.37 -5.62
C PRO A 353 -7.96 14.32 -6.42
N LEU A 354 -8.01 15.14 -7.48
CA LEU A 354 -9.11 15.11 -8.44
C LEU A 354 -8.88 13.96 -9.42
N SER A 355 -9.82 12.99 -9.46
CA SER A 355 -9.84 11.95 -10.49
C SER A 355 -10.42 12.51 -11.79
N ILE A 356 -9.67 12.36 -12.89
CA ILE A 356 -10.09 12.84 -14.21
C ILE A 356 -10.88 11.78 -15.00
N LYS A 357 -10.89 10.51 -14.53
CA LYS A 357 -11.43 9.38 -15.27
C LYS A 357 -12.92 9.51 -15.58
N ASP A 358 -13.69 10.08 -14.66
CA ASP A 358 -15.14 10.16 -14.74
C ASP A 358 -15.64 11.62 -14.83
N LEU A 359 -14.77 12.57 -15.24
CA LEU A 359 -15.16 13.98 -15.40
C LEU A 359 -16.12 14.13 -16.57
N THR A 360 -17.23 14.83 -16.30
CA THR A 360 -18.22 15.19 -17.29
C THR A 360 -17.90 16.55 -17.93
N ASP A 361 -18.57 16.91 -19.02
CA ASP A 361 -18.48 18.26 -19.60
C ASP A 361 -18.88 19.37 -18.62
N VAL A 362 -19.74 19.05 -17.65
CA VAL A 362 -20.11 19.99 -16.57
C VAL A 362 -18.95 20.21 -15.63
N ASP A 363 -18.25 19.14 -15.26
CA ASP A 363 -17.09 19.22 -14.38
C ASP A 363 -15.96 20.03 -15.03
N TRP A 364 -15.70 19.80 -16.33
CA TRP A 364 -14.70 20.58 -17.06
C TRP A 364 -15.08 22.06 -17.14
N ARG A 365 -16.35 22.41 -17.41
CA ARG A 365 -16.81 23.79 -17.36
C ARG A 365 -16.65 24.43 -15.97
N ASN A 366 -16.86 23.64 -14.90
CA ASN A 366 -16.67 24.15 -13.55
C ASN A 366 -15.18 24.37 -13.25
N ILE A 367 -14.28 23.48 -13.70
CA ILE A 367 -12.83 23.69 -13.61
C ILE A 367 -12.43 24.98 -14.36
N GLU A 368 -12.92 25.19 -15.55
CA GLU A 368 -12.66 26.39 -16.35
C GLU A 368 -13.13 27.67 -15.64
N ARG A 369 -14.31 27.65 -15.00
CA ARG A 369 -14.83 28.76 -14.20
C ARG A 369 -13.95 29.06 -12.99
N LEU A 370 -13.48 28.04 -12.31
CA LEU A 370 -12.55 28.20 -11.19
C LEU A 370 -11.19 28.70 -11.66
N ASN A 371 -10.66 28.20 -12.79
CA ASN A 371 -9.42 28.71 -13.39
C ASN A 371 -9.56 30.18 -13.77
N ALA A 372 -10.67 30.56 -14.39
CA ALA A 372 -10.95 31.96 -14.72
C ALA A 372 -10.96 32.87 -13.48
N ALA A 373 -11.58 32.40 -12.39
CA ALA A 373 -11.67 33.17 -11.15
C ALA A 373 -10.33 33.27 -10.42
N PHE A 374 -9.61 32.16 -10.25
CA PHE A 374 -8.44 32.07 -9.34
C PHE A 374 -7.10 32.30 -10.04
N ILE A 375 -7.02 32.09 -11.36
CA ILE A 375 -5.79 32.29 -12.14
C ILE A 375 -5.90 33.55 -12.98
N ASP A 376 -7.00 33.71 -13.71
CA ASP A 376 -7.17 34.83 -14.66
C ASP A 376 -7.81 36.08 -14.03
N ASN A 377 -8.29 36.02 -12.78
CA ASN A 377 -9.02 37.07 -12.07
C ASN A 377 -10.23 37.61 -12.88
N LYS A 378 -10.96 36.69 -13.50
CA LYS A 378 -12.14 36.98 -14.29
C LYS A 378 -13.41 36.42 -13.63
N PRO A 379 -14.57 37.11 -13.81
CA PRO A 379 -15.83 36.55 -13.32
C PRO A 379 -16.20 35.29 -14.09
N ALA A 380 -16.86 34.36 -13.38
CA ALA A 380 -17.44 33.18 -14.00
C ALA A 380 -18.76 33.52 -14.68
N GLU A 381 -18.87 33.17 -15.95
CA GLU A 381 -20.08 33.44 -16.77
C GLU A 381 -20.92 32.15 -16.96
N GLY A 382 -22.17 32.34 -17.38
CA GLY A 382 -23.12 31.27 -17.71
C GLY A 382 -23.57 30.46 -16.51
N LEU A 383 -23.56 31.05 -15.31
CA LEU A 383 -24.16 30.49 -14.11
C LEU A 383 -25.67 30.79 -14.06
N LYS A 384 -26.41 30.03 -13.25
CA LYS A 384 -27.83 30.28 -13.03
C LYS A 384 -28.03 31.62 -12.33
N GLU A 385 -29.13 32.33 -12.71
CA GLU A 385 -29.54 33.53 -11.98
C GLU A 385 -29.95 33.17 -10.53
N ASN A 386 -29.65 34.06 -9.59
CA ASN A 386 -30.04 33.93 -8.16
C ASN A 386 -29.46 32.69 -7.44
N LEU A 387 -28.18 32.40 -7.67
CA LEU A 387 -27.46 31.45 -6.83
C LEU A 387 -27.27 32.01 -5.41
N PRO A 388 -27.22 31.11 -4.38
CA PRO A 388 -26.94 31.55 -3.02
C PRO A 388 -25.51 32.10 -2.91
N PRO A 389 -25.25 33.05 -1.99
CA PRO A 389 -23.91 33.63 -1.79
C PRO A 389 -22.84 32.62 -1.45
N VAL A 390 -23.22 31.49 -0.86
CA VAL A 390 -22.34 30.36 -0.56
C VAL A 390 -22.93 29.10 -1.17
N CYS A 391 -22.14 28.36 -1.89
CA CYS A 391 -22.59 27.10 -2.47
C CYS A 391 -21.47 26.05 -2.54
N MET A 392 -21.87 24.79 -2.60
CA MET A 392 -20.97 23.67 -2.82
C MET A 392 -20.95 23.32 -4.31
N MET A 393 -19.82 23.52 -4.96
CA MET A 393 -19.59 23.16 -6.37
C MET A 393 -19.00 21.76 -6.42
N LYS A 394 -19.68 20.85 -7.12
CA LYS A 394 -19.19 19.50 -7.37
C LYS A 394 -18.33 19.47 -8.63
N ILE A 395 -17.15 18.82 -8.54
CA ILE A 395 -16.25 18.56 -9.67
C ILE A 395 -15.75 17.12 -9.54
N GLY A 396 -16.28 16.22 -10.33
CA GLY A 396 -15.94 14.80 -10.24
C GLY A 396 -16.12 14.24 -8.82
N ASN A 397 -15.01 13.84 -8.21
CA ASN A 397 -14.97 13.33 -6.84
C ASN A 397 -14.75 14.39 -5.77
N LEU A 398 -14.67 15.68 -6.12
CA LEU A 398 -14.47 16.79 -5.19
C LEU A 398 -15.75 17.61 -5.01
N ASN A 399 -15.93 18.11 -3.79
CA ASN A 399 -16.94 19.10 -3.42
C ASN A 399 -16.23 20.35 -2.86
N ILE A 400 -16.37 21.46 -3.51
CA ILE A 400 -15.66 22.70 -3.22
C ILE A 400 -16.66 23.76 -2.74
N VAL A 401 -16.48 24.26 -1.53
CA VAL A 401 -17.29 25.37 -1.01
C VAL A 401 -16.71 26.68 -1.49
N ILE A 402 -17.53 27.46 -2.19
CA ILE A 402 -17.17 28.76 -2.77
C ILE A 402 -18.15 29.84 -2.32
N ALA A 403 -17.65 31.07 -2.30
CA ALA A 403 -18.48 32.25 -2.14
C ALA A 403 -18.73 32.88 -3.53
N LEU A 404 -19.97 33.33 -3.76
CA LEU A 404 -20.43 33.93 -4.99
C LEU A 404 -20.89 35.38 -4.74
N GLN A 405 -20.32 36.31 -5.49
CA GLN A 405 -20.76 37.70 -5.51
C GLN A 405 -21.26 38.03 -6.89
N LYS A 406 -22.55 38.42 -6.98
CA LYS A 406 -23.18 38.76 -8.26
C LYS A 406 -22.54 40.04 -8.83
N GLN A 407 -22.23 40.03 -10.12
CA GLN A 407 -21.74 41.24 -10.80
C GLN A 407 -22.88 42.18 -11.18
N ASP A 408 -22.64 43.48 -10.98
CA ASP A 408 -23.58 44.52 -11.44
C ASP A 408 -23.68 44.52 -12.97
N GLY A 409 -24.90 44.55 -13.47
CA GLY A 409 -25.16 44.63 -14.91
C GLY A 409 -25.16 43.30 -15.68
N ASN A 410 -24.70 42.19 -15.11
CA ASN A 410 -24.76 40.87 -15.76
C ASN A 410 -25.40 39.83 -14.83
N LYS A 411 -26.63 39.43 -15.17
CA LYS A 411 -27.44 38.54 -14.31
C LYS A 411 -26.86 37.14 -14.13
N ASN A 412 -25.99 36.70 -15.03
CA ASN A 412 -25.43 35.33 -15.08
C ASN A 412 -23.90 35.30 -14.86
N ALA A 413 -23.31 36.42 -14.37
CA ALA A 413 -21.90 36.52 -14.06
C ALA A 413 -21.70 36.71 -12.56
N TYR A 414 -20.76 35.94 -11.99
CA TYR A 414 -20.41 35.97 -10.59
C TYR A 414 -18.91 36.06 -10.41
N GLU A 415 -18.46 36.85 -9.49
CA GLU A 415 -17.13 36.73 -8.90
C GLU A 415 -17.11 35.53 -7.96
N ILE A 416 -16.24 34.56 -8.22
CA ILE A 416 -16.06 33.37 -7.37
C ILE A 416 -14.89 33.65 -6.45
N LYS A 417 -15.12 33.46 -5.15
CA LYS A 417 -14.09 33.62 -4.10
C LYS A 417 -13.94 32.33 -3.30
N ASP A 418 -12.74 32.09 -2.76
CA ASP A 418 -12.51 31.05 -1.79
C ASP A 418 -13.26 31.39 -0.50
N PHE A 419 -14.25 30.58 -0.15
CA PHE A 419 -15.07 30.79 1.04
C PHE A 419 -14.24 30.78 2.33
N PHE A 420 -13.17 29.98 2.38
CA PHE A 420 -12.31 29.85 3.56
C PHE A 420 -11.16 30.89 3.61
N ALA A 421 -11.00 31.70 2.59
CA ALA A 421 -10.01 32.79 2.56
C ALA A 421 -10.64 34.19 2.47
N THR A 422 -11.94 34.29 2.25
CA THR A 422 -12.65 35.55 2.05
C THR A 422 -13.51 35.85 3.27
N GLU A 423 -13.36 37.04 3.84
CA GLU A 423 -14.25 37.50 4.89
C GLU A 423 -15.57 37.97 4.29
N MET A 424 -16.65 37.42 4.79
CA MET A 424 -18.03 37.80 4.43
C MET A 424 -18.77 38.21 5.71
N LEU A 425 -19.58 39.23 5.60
CA LEU A 425 -20.51 39.57 6.68
C LEU A 425 -21.70 38.63 6.63
N ALA A 426 -21.80 37.72 7.59
CA ALA A 426 -22.99 36.91 7.82
C ALA A 426 -23.81 37.52 8.94
N VAL A 427 -25.13 37.62 8.74
CA VAL A 427 -26.06 38.15 9.75
C VAL A 427 -27.12 37.11 10.08
N TYR A 428 -27.36 36.98 11.36
CA TYR A 428 -28.42 36.14 11.90
C TYR A 428 -29.61 37.02 12.25
N GLN A 429 -30.77 36.68 11.74
CA GLN A 429 -32.03 37.31 12.11
C GLN A 429 -32.72 36.45 13.15
N SER A 430 -32.82 36.93 14.38
CA SER A 430 -33.68 36.31 15.38
C SER A 430 -35.10 36.83 15.19
N GLY A 431 -36.13 36.06 15.56
CA GLY A 431 -37.55 36.36 15.28
C GLY A 431 -38.13 37.67 15.84
N GLU A 432 -37.31 38.52 16.42
CA GLU A 432 -37.64 39.86 16.95
C GLU A 432 -36.69 40.90 16.29
N ASP A 433 -36.85 41.21 15.02
CA ASP A 433 -36.28 42.35 14.26
C ASP A 433 -34.79 42.75 14.45
N GLU A 434 -34.00 42.09 15.32
CA GLU A 434 -32.59 42.39 15.50
C GLU A 434 -31.70 41.51 14.63
N GLN A 435 -31.00 42.12 13.66
CA GLN A 435 -29.93 41.48 12.92
C GLN A 435 -28.65 41.49 13.76
N ARG A 436 -28.07 40.32 14.01
CA ARG A 436 -26.83 40.17 14.78
C ARG A 436 -25.75 39.57 13.91
N PRO A 437 -24.51 40.11 13.93
CA PRO A 437 -23.41 39.54 13.19
C PRO A 437 -23.03 38.17 13.75
N ILE A 438 -22.75 37.22 12.84
CA ILE A 438 -22.20 35.90 13.17
C ILE A 438 -21.03 35.59 12.25
N SER A 439 -20.18 34.63 12.64
CA SER A 439 -19.17 34.12 11.72
C SER A 439 -19.82 33.48 10.51
N GLN A 440 -19.28 33.76 9.32
CA GLN A 440 -19.74 33.12 8.09
C GLN A 440 -19.72 31.59 8.16
N TYR A 441 -18.81 31.02 8.95
CA TYR A 441 -18.68 29.57 9.11
C TYR A 441 -19.79 28.95 9.97
N ALA A 442 -20.50 29.74 10.75
CA ALA A 442 -21.65 29.27 11.52
C ALA A 442 -22.86 28.88 10.64
N VAL A 443 -22.82 29.13 9.34
CA VAL A 443 -23.85 28.66 8.39
C VAL A 443 -23.59 27.24 7.89
N LEU A 444 -22.36 26.71 8.08
CA LEU A 444 -22.00 25.35 7.71
C LEU A 444 -22.43 24.37 8.80
N THR A 445 -22.97 23.25 8.38
CA THR A 445 -23.29 22.12 9.26
C THR A 445 -22.16 21.09 9.29
N ALA A 446 -22.18 20.16 10.24
CA ALA A 446 -21.26 19.02 10.24
C ALA A 446 -21.29 18.24 8.91
N GLU A 447 -22.47 18.12 8.27
CA GLU A 447 -22.61 17.44 6.98
C GLU A 447 -21.91 18.18 5.85
N ASP A 448 -22.00 19.51 5.82
CA ASP A 448 -21.29 20.33 4.84
C ASP A 448 -19.78 20.21 5.02
N LEU A 449 -19.29 20.26 6.27
CA LEU A 449 -17.85 20.12 6.58
C LEU A 449 -17.31 18.74 6.24
N ILE A 450 -18.11 17.67 6.41
CA ILE A 450 -17.72 16.30 6.01
C ILE A 450 -17.61 16.16 4.50
N LYS A 451 -18.50 16.81 3.78
CA LYS A 451 -18.54 16.73 2.31
C LYS A 451 -17.50 17.59 1.62
N ALA A 452 -17.13 18.73 2.21
CA ALA A 452 -16.25 19.72 1.61
C ALA A 452 -14.78 19.25 1.57
N ASP A 453 -14.16 19.32 0.40
CA ASP A 453 -12.77 18.91 0.18
C ASP A 453 -11.75 20.08 0.28
N ASN A 454 -12.22 21.32 0.49
CA ASN A 454 -11.37 22.52 0.59
C ASN A 454 -11.43 23.23 1.96
N VAL A 455 -11.81 22.52 3.02
CA VAL A 455 -11.93 23.10 4.36
C VAL A 455 -10.56 23.53 4.91
N LYS A 456 -10.50 24.74 5.47
CA LYS A 456 -9.35 25.32 6.18
C LYS A 456 -9.76 25.57 7.62
N CYS A 457 -9.36 24.68 8.54
CA CYS A 457 -9.81 24.74 9.94
C CYS A 457 -9.23 25.91 10.74
N ASP A 458 -8.08 26.43 10.33
CA ASP A 458 -7.33 27.53 10.98
C ASP A 458 -8.04 28.87 10.93
N VAL A 459 -8.97 29.05 9.99
CA VAL A 459 -9.72 30.30 9.85
C VAL A 459 -10.97 30.39 10.76
N PHE A 460 -11.42 29.26 11.32
CA PHE A 460 -12.71 29.21 12.02
C PHE A 460 -12.71 30.04 13.30
N LEU A 461 -11.88 29.69 14.27
CA LEU A 461 -11.88 30.35 15.57
C LEU A 461 -11.55 31.87 15.47
N PRO A 462 -10.55 32.32 14.68
CA PRO A 462 -10.31 33.74 14.47
C PRO A 462 -11.54 34.50 13.94
N SER A 463 -12.33 33.88 13.04
CA SER A 463 -13.55 34.50 12.52
C SER A 463 -14.61 34.71 13.59
N PHE A 464 -14.81 33.74 14.51
CA PHE A 464 -15.74 33.88 15.63
C PHE A 464 -15.26 34.93 16.64
N GLN A 465 -13.96 34.98 16.94
CA GLN A 465 -13.37 35.92 17.90
C GLN A 465 -13.36 37.38 17.41
N LYS A 466 -13.38 37.60 16.11
CA LYS A 466 -13.36 38.93 15.47
C LYS A 466 -14.70 39.66 15.56
N ILE A 467 -15.78 38.93 15.73
CA ILE A 467 -17.13 39.50 15.77
C ILE A 467 -17.37 40.16 17.13
N GLU A 468 -17.97 41.35 17.12
CA GLU A 468 -18.40 42.02 18.34
C GLU A 468 -19.33 41.10 19.15
N LYS A 469 -19.01 40.93 20.43
CA LYS A 469 -19.76 40.05 21.34
C LYS A 469 -21.18 40.54 21.56
N HIS A 470 -22.13 39.62 21.49
CA HIS A 470 -23.52 39.77 21.83
C HIS A 470 -24.00 38.54 22.60
N ASP A 471 -25.20 38.55 23.16
CA ASP A 471 -25.78 37.50 24.02
C ASP A 471 -25.79 36.09 23.42
N ARG A 472 -25.72 35.94 22.07
CA ARG A 472 -25.71 34.65 21.38
C ARG A 472 -24.34 34.24 20.82
N THR A 473 -23.30 35.02 21.07
CA THR A 473 -21.96 34.75 20.51
C THR A 473 -21.43 33.36 20.90
N PHE A 474 -21.47 33.07 22.21
CA PHE A 474 -20.97 31.78 22.72
C PHE A 474 -21.93 30.62 22.45
N GLU A 475 -23.24 30.88 22.39
CA GLU A 475 -24.23 29.87 21.98
C GLU A 475 -23.92 29.39 20.54
N ARG A 476 -23.68 30.30 19.60
CA ARG A 476 -23.35 29.98 18.23
C ARG A 476 -22.00 29.28 18.09
N ALA A 477 -21.00 29.73 18.82
CA ALA A 477 -19.71 29.08 18.87
C ALA A 477 -19.81 27.65 19.42
N ASN A 478 -20.69 27.44 20.40
CA ASN A 478 -20.93 26.12 20.99
C ASN A 478 -21.59 25.15 19.99
N TRP A 479 -22.59 25.61 19.22
CA TRP A 479 -23.17 24.79 18.16
C TRP A 479 -22.13 24.37 17.13
N PHE A 480 -21.29 25.31 16.69
CA PHE A 480 -20.22 25.02 15.74
C PHE A 480 -19.17 24.08 16.33
N LEU A 481 -18.84 24.22 17.61
CA LEU A 481 -17.99 23.26 18.35
C LEU A 481 -18.57 21.84 18.28
N LEU A 482 -19.88 21.67 18.51
CA LEU A 482 -20.54 20.35 18.45
C LEU A 482 -20.49 19.77 17.02
N ASP A 483 -20.65 20.62 16.00
CA ASP A 483 -20.46 20.21 14.61
C ASP A 483 -19.02 19.72 14.35
N LEU A 484 -17.98 20.44 14.81
CA LEU A 484 -16.59 20.03 14.68
C LEU A 484 -16.30 18.67 15.33
N ILE A 485 -16.85 18.44 16.54
CA ILE A 485 -16.74 17.14 17.22
C ILE A 485 -17.42 16.04 16.39
N THR A 486 -18.61 16.32 15.86
CA THR A 486 -19.37 15.38 15.02
C THR A 486 -18.59 15.02 13.75
N VAL A 487 -17.94 16.01 13.10
CA VAL A 487 -17.07 15.76 11.95
C VAL A 487 -15.92 14.84 12.32
N TYR A 488 -15.25 15.11 13.45
CA TYR A 488 -14.18 14.24 13.94
C TYR A 488 -14.66 12.81 14.19
N ASP A 489 -15.77 12.64 14.91
CA ASP A 489 -16.31 11.31 15.23
C ASP A 489 -16.65 10.48 13.98
N LYS A 490 -17.06 11.14 12.88
CA LYS A 490 -17.38 10.48 11.60
C LYS A 490 -16.19 10.28 10.67
N THR A 491 -15.16 11.13 10.74
CA THR A 491 -14.06 11.14 9.75
C THR A 491 -12.71 10.69 10.32
N GLY A 492 -12.53 10.74 11.65
CA GLY A 492 -11.25 10.54 12.30
C GLY A 492 -10.22 11.66 12.05
N ASN A 493 -10.59 12.73 11.36
CA ASN A 493 -9.65 13.80 11.02
C ASN A 493 -9.33 14.67 12.24
N LYS A 494 -8.08 14.55 12.71
CA LYS A 494 -7.58 15.24 13.92
C LYS A 494 -7.57 16.77 13.81
N GLU A 495 -7.55 17.35 12.62
CA GLU A 495 -7.60 18.81 12.45
C GLU A 495 -8.89 19.36 13.06
N PHE A 496 -10.03 18.70 12.83
CA PHE A 496 -11.32 19.11 13.43
C PHE A 496 -11.35 18.96 14.96
N LEU A 497 -10.75 17.90 15.50
CA LEU A 497 -10.68 17.72 16.95
C LEU A 497 -9.81 18.78 17.62
N ASN A 498 -8.67 19.14 17.02
CA ASN A 498 -7.81 20.20 17.53
C ASN A 498 -8.55 21.55 17.51
N THR A 499 -9.20 21.87 16.40
CA THR A 499 -10.03 23.10 16.30
C THR A 499 -11.18 23.10 17.30
N ALA A 500 -11.86 21.95 17.50
CA ALA A 500 -12.88 21.81 18.53
C ALA A 500 -12.34 22.07 19.94
N LYS A 501 -11.10 21.64 20.22
CA LYS A 501 -10.44 21.94 21.48
C LYS A 501 -10.20 23.43 21.67
N ASP A 502 -9.69 24.11 20.65
CA ASP A 502 -9.46 25.56 20.69
C ASP A 502 -10.77 26.34 20.92
N PHE A 503 -11.87 25.92 20.28
CA PHE A 503 -13.21 26.48 20.52
C PHE A 503 -13.68 26.22 21.96
N ALA A 504 -13.55 25.00 22.47
CA ALA A 504 -13.96 24.65 23.83
C ALA A 504 -13.18 25.44 24.89
N GLU A 505 -11.87 25.61 24.70
CA GLU A 505 -11.01 26.44 25.56
C GLU A 505 -11.43 27.92 25.50
N TRP A 506 -11.70 28.47 24.33
CA TRP A 506 -12.19 29.84 24.18
C TRP A 506 -13.57 30.02 24.84
N ILE A 507 -14.53 29.14 24.61
CA ILE A 507 -15.86 29.17 25.23
C ILE A 507 -15.76 29.09 26.76
N SER A 508 -14.78 28.35 27.28
CA SER A 508 -14.59 28.24 28.74
C SER A 508 -14.22 29.56 29.42
N THR A 509 -13.76 30.56 28.64
CA THR A 509 -13.47 31.92 29.16
C THR A 509 -14.71 32.80 29.30
N SER A 510 -15.89 32.36 28.84
CA SER A 510 -17.15 33.09 28.95
C SER A 510 -17.65 33.14 30.39
N THR A 511 -18.48 34.15 30.72
CA THR A 511 -19.20 34.20 31.98
C THR A 511 -20.36 33.20 32.01
N ASP A 512 -20.94 32.92 33.20
CA ASP A 512 -22.05 31.97 33.30
C ASP A 512 -23.36 32.53 32.69
N ASP A 513 -23.49 33.86 32.65
CA ASP A 513 -24.62 34.53 32.01
C ASP A 513 -24.55 34.40 30.47
N GLU A 514 -23.31 34.32 29.89
CA GLU A 514 -23.10 34.13 28.46
C GLU A 514 -23.23 32.67 28.04
N MET A 515 -22.75 31.72 28.86
CA MET A 515 -22.83 30.28 28.62
C MET A 515 -22.86 29.51 29.96
N PRO A 516 -23.86 28.67 30.21
CA PRO A 516 -23.96 27.90 31.46
C PRO A 516 -22.70 27.06 31.72
N TYR A 517 -22.21 27.11 32.96
CA TYR A 517 -20.99 26.42 33.40
C TYR A 517 -20.98 24.93 33.05
N HIS A 518 -22.11 24.24 33.23
CA HIS A 518 -22.22 22.81 32.95
C HIS A 518 -21.99 22.51 31.47
N ILE A 519 -22.57 23.29 30.55
CA ILE A 519 -22.47 23.08 29.11
C ILE A 519 -21.02 23.26 28.64
N LYS A 520 -20.39 24.38 29.03
CA LYS A 520 -19.00 24.64 28.64
C LYS A 520 -18.03 23.60 29.21
N THR A 521 -18.28 23.14 30.46
CA THR A 521 -17.45 22.10 31.07
C THR A 521 -17.61 20.74 30.37
N LEU A 522 -18.84 20.29 30.12
CA LEU A 522 -19.10 19.03 29.44
C LEU A 522 -18.49 19.02 28.01
N ASN A 523 -18.64 20.15 27.31
CA ASN A 523 -18.11 20.24 25.94
C ASN A 523 -16.58 20.25 25.90
N LEU A 524 -15.90 20.90 26.84
CA LEU A 524 -14.47 20.82 26.98
C LEU A 524 -14.01 19.39 27.34
N LEU A 525 -14.65 18.75 28.32
CA LEU A 525 -14.25 17.42 28.76
C LEU A 525 -14.54 16.32 27.74
N GLN A 526 -15.60 16.44 26.93
CA GLN A 526 -15.85 15.48 25.86
C GLN A 526 -14.80 15.57 24.75
N VAL A 527 -14.27 16.75 24.44
CA VAL A 527 -13.15 16.92 23.52
C VAL A 527 -11.87 16.32 24.11
N ILE A 528 -11.57 16.62 25.37
CA ILE A 528 -10.38 16.06 26.07
C ILE A 528 -10.45 14.54 26.09
N LYS A 529 -11.60 13.95 26.42
CA LYS A 529 -11.80 12.50 26.51
C LYS A 529 -11.56 11.78 25.17
N ARG A 530 -11.74 12.45 24.03
CA ARG A 530 -11.39 11.91 22.69
C ARG A 530 -9.89 11.91 22.43
N THR A 531 -9.10 12.67 23.19
CA THR A 531 -7.65 12.74 23.04
C THR A 531 -6.90 11.88 24.05
N ARG A 532 -7.42 11.79 25.30
CA ARG A 532 -6.84 11.05 26.42
C ARG A 532 -7.89 10.74 27.49
N LYS A 533 -7.55 9.88 28.43
CA LYS A 533 -8.35 9.68 29.63
C LYS A 533 -8.43 10.95 30.46
N LEU A 534 -9.56 11.18 31.10
CA LEU A 534 -9.73 12.28 32.04
C LEU A 534 -8.82 12.09 33.27
N ASN A 535 -8.25 13.17 33.78
CA ASN A 535 -7.44 13.17 34.99
C ASN A 535 -8.33 13.30 36.25
N GLU A 536 -7.72 13.20 37.44
CA GLU A 536 -8.47 13.23 38.72
C GLU A 536 -9.23 14.55 38.95
N GLU A 537 -8.66 15.70 38.57
CA GLU A 537 -9.32 17.00 38.72
C GLU A 537 -10.52 17.15 37.77
N GLU A 538 -10.41 16.65 36.56
CA GLU A 538 -11.50 16.62 35.58
C GLU A 538 -12.62 15.71 36.05
N ILE A 539 -12.28 14.53 36.60
CA ILE A 539 -13.25 13.61 37.20
C ILE A 539 -13.93 14.24 38.43
N LYS A 540 -13.18 14.89 39.34
CA LYS A 540 -13.74 15.60 40.48
C LYS A 540 -14.71 16.72 40.07
N THR A 541 -14.40 17.42 38.98
CA THR A 541 -15.28 18.46 38.41
C THR A 541 -16.61 17.87 37.97
N LEU A 542 -16.60 16.72 37.29
CA LEU A 542 -17.85 16.02 36.93
C LEU A 542 -18.66 15.59 38.12
N TYR A 543 -18.03 15.07 39.19
CA TYR A 543 -18.75 14.72 40.45
C TYR A 543 -19.30 15.95 41.19
N LYS A 544 -18.64 17.12 41.10
CA LYS A 544 -19.20 18.37 41.65
C LYS A 544 -20.50 18.74 40.94
N ILE A 545 -20.51 18.68 39.57
CA ILE A 545 -21.74 18.94 38.82
C ILE A 545 -22.83 17.92 39.20
N ALA A 546 -22.49 16.63 39.33
CA ALA A 546 -23.44 15.59 39.72
C ALA A 546 -24.04 15.79 41.14
N ALA A 547 -23.35 16.52 42.03
CA ALA A 547 -23.79 16.79 43.39
C ALA A 547 -24.63 18.09 43.52
N GLU A 548 -24.71 18.91 42.47
CA GLU A 548 -25.52 20.13 42.48
C GLU A 548 -27.00 19.82 42.44
N LYS A 549 -27.82 20.72 43.03
CA LYS A 549 -29.27 20.61 43.00
C LYS A 549 -29.80 21.22 41.71
N ASP A 550 -30.91 20.70 41.25
CA ASP A 550 -31.68 21.23 40.11
C ASP A 550 -30.94 21.20 38.76
N VAL A 551 -29.97 20.27 38.60
CA VAL A 551 -29.29 20.00 37.31
C VAL A 551 -30.24 19.25 36.39
N GLN A 552 -30.31 19.65 35.12
CA GLN A 552 -31.13 18.99 34.11
C GLN A 552 -30.74 17.53 33.90
N ASP A 553 -31.71 16.65 33.66
CA ASP A 553 -31.47 15.23 33.43
C ASP A 553 -30.53 14.99 32.24
N SER A 554 -30.62 15.76 31.15
CA SER A 554 -29.69 15.70 29.99
C SER A 554 -28.23 16.02 30.36
N THR A 555 -28.01 16.98 31.26
CA THR A 555 -26.68 17.30 31.81
C THR A 555 -26.12 16.12 32.61
N MET A 556 -26.98 15.52 33.46
CA MET A 556 -26.60 14.34 34.28
C MET A 556 -26.24 13.13 33.40
N VAL A 557 -26.99 12.89 32.33
CA VAL A 557 -26.61 11.87 31.33
C VAL A 557 -25.20 12.14 30.80
N GLY A 558 -24.92 13.36 30.36
CA GLY A 558 -23.59 13.75 29.84
C GLY A 558 -22.47 13.56 30.86
N VAL A 559 -22.70 13.95 32.14
CA VAL A 559 -21.74 13.75 33.24
C VAL A 559 -21.39 12.27 33.41
N TYR A 560 -22.38 11.38 33.47
CA TYR A 560 -22.16 9.97 33.73
C TYR A 560 -21.56 9.24 32.49
N LEU A 561 -21.87 9.67 31.28
CA LEU A 561 -21.20 9.18 30.08
C LEU A 561 -19.70 9.54 30.09
N LEU A 562 -19.35 10.74 30.52
CA LEU A 562 -17.93 11.14 30.62
C LEU A 562 -17.18 10.40 31.75
N LEU A 563 -17.90 9.99 32.82
CA LEU A 563 -17.37 9.18 33.91
C LEU A 563 -17.33 7.68 33.61
N ASP A 564 -17.71 7.22 32.40
CA ASP A 564 -17.84 5.81 32.01
C ASP A 564 -18.84 5.03 32.93
N GLN A 565 -19.85 5.70 33.46
CA GLN A 565 -20.86 5.14 34.34
C GLN A 565 -22.20 4.97 33.61
N GLN A 566 -22.34 3.86 32.91
CA GLN A 566 -23.47 3.59 32.02
C GLN A 566 -24.82 3.55 32.79
N VAL A 567 -24.88 2.81 33.89
CA VAL A 567 -26.16 2.61 34.66
C VAL A 567 -26.76 3.92 35.15
N PRO A 568 -26.02 4.82 35.82
CA PRO A 568 -26.56 6.14 36.15
C PRO A 568 -26.98 6.98 34.93
N ALA A 569 -26.22 6.92 33.83
CA ALA A 569 -26.58 7.61 32.58
C ALA A 569 -27.96 7.14 32.08
N GLU A 570 -28.20 5.82 32.03
CA GLU A 570 -29.49 5.22 31.65
C GLU A 570 -30.64 5.65 32.54
N MET A 571 -30.40 5.71 33.86
CA MET A 571 -31.44 6.15 34.82
C MET A 571 -31.88 7.59 34.58
N PHE A 572 -30.94 8.50 34.29
CA PHE A 572 -31.30 9.90 34.00
C PHE A 572 -31.89 10.05 32.61
N PHE A 573 -31.37 9.32 31.61
CA PHE A 573 -31.92 9.31 30.26
C PHE A 573 -33.39 8.85 30.23
N ALA A 574 -33.76 7.84 31.05
CA ALA A 574 -35.13 7.35 31.16
C ALA A 574 -36.10 8.35 31.80
N LYS A 575 -35.61 9.39 32.50
CA LYS A 575 -36.45 10.47 33.07
C LYS A 575 -36.81 11.55 32.06
N MET A 576 -36.00 11.67 30.98
CA MET A 576 -36.24 12.66 29.93
C MET A 576 -37.46 12.28 29.10
N ASP A 577 -38.20 13.26 28.60
CA ASP A 577 -39.28 12.96 27.66
C ASP A 577 -38.76 12.39 26.33
N PRO A 578 -39.61 11.69 25.55
CA PRO A 578 -39.17 11.02 24.29
C PRO A 578 -38.58 12.00 23.25
N ASN A 579 -39.01 13.26 23.22
CA ASN A 579 -38.46 14.24 22.29
C ASN A 579 -37.07 14.70 22.75
N GLU A 580 -36.91 14.96 24.07
CA GLU A 580 -35.61 15.27 24.67
C GLU A 580 -34.61 14.14 24.48
N GLN A 581 -35.02 12.87 24.64
CA GLN A 581 -34.18 11.71 24.36
C GLN A 581 -33.72 11.69 22.89
N THR A 582 -34.65 11.94 21.98
CA THR A 582 -34.35 11.96 20.53
C THR A 582 -33.37 13.09 20.18
N GLU A 583 -33.52 14.26 20.78
CA GLU A 583 -32.58 15.38 20.57
C GLU A 583 -31.23 15.10 21.22
N PHE A 584 -31.20 14.55 22.45
CA PHE A 584 -29.94 14.20 23.12
C PHE A 584 -29.09 13.19 22.31
N MET A 585 -29.71 12.20 21.66
CA MET A 585 -29.01 11.22 20.81
C MET A 585 -28.31 11.87 19.63
N LYS A 586 -28.63 13.10 19.23
CA LYS A 586 -27.95 13.84 18.17
C LYS A 586 -26.68 14.54 18.65
N TYR A 587 -26.50 14.73 19.95
CA TYR A 587 -25.31 15.40 20.48
C TYR A 587 -24.09 14.49 20.46
N PRO A 588 -22.90 15.04 20.14
CA PRO A 588 -21.66 14.24 20.05
C PRO A 588 -21.30 13.49 21.34
N ILE A 589 -21.75 13.98 22.50
CA ILE A 589 -21.52 13.33 23.79
C ILE A 589 -22.14 11.92 23.86
N TYR A 590 -23.19 11.66 23.07
CA TYR A 590 -23.82 10.34 22.94
C TYR A 590 -22.86 9.28 22.34
N HIS A 591 -21.78 9.69 21.71
CA HIS A 591 -20.70 8.81 21.25
C HIS A 591 -20.13 7.93 22.39
N PHE A 592 -20.16 8.39 23.62
CA PHE A 592 -19.70 7.63 24.79
C PHE A 592 -20.74 6.65 25.34
N TRP A 593 -21.92 6.56 24.74
CA TRP A 593 -22.92 5.55 25.08
C TRP A 593 -22.48 4.19 24.53
N LYS A 594 -22.13 3.23 25.42
CA LYS A 594 -21.77 1.87 25.02
C LYS A 594 -23.03 1.13 24.57
N LYS A 595 -23.00 0.59 23.36
CA LYS A 595 -24.03 -0.35 22.90
C LYS A 595 -23.64 -1.75 23.37
N ASP A 596 -24.63 -2.58 23.74
CA ASP A 596 -24.44 -3.96 24.22
C ASP A 596 -23.72 -4.89 23.20
N GLU A 597 -23.55 -4.47 21.94
CA GLU A 597 -22.86 -5.21 20.89
C GLU A 597 -21.32 -5.24 21.03
N ASP A 598 -20.71 -4.37 21.86
CA ASP A 598 -19.25 -4.33 22.06
C ASP A 598 -18.77 -5.28 23.18
N VAL A 599 -19.66 -6.00 23.85
CA VAL A 599 -19.33 -6.90 24.97
C VAL A 599 -18.97 -8.32 24.49
N GLU A 600 -19.30 -8.71 23.23
CA GLU A 600 -19.00 -10.05 22.71
C GLU A 600 -17.65 -10.17 21.96
N ASN A 601 -16.88 -9.09 21.78
CA ASN A 601 -15.60 -9.10 21.04
C ASN A 601 -14.40 -8.55 21.83
N GLY A 602 -14.41 -8.64 23.14
CA GLY A 602 -13.29 -8.30 24.01
C GLY A 602 -12.39 -9.47 24.35
#